data_f6fa552a7356af0f650756c28e7a6beb
#
_entry.id   f6fa552a7356af0f650756c28e7a6beb
#
_cell.length_a   1.000
_cell.length_b   1.000
_cell.length_c   1.000
_cell.angle_alpha   90.00
_cell.angle_beta   90.00
_cell.angle_gamma   90.00
#
_symmetry.space_group_name_H-M   'P 1'
#
loop_
_entity.id
_entity.type
_entity.pdbx_description
1 polymer ?
#
loop_
_entity_poly.entity_id
_entity_poly.type
_entity_poly.pdbx_seq_one_letter_code
_entity_poly.pdbx_strand_id
1 'polypeptide(L)'
;LITIIAITWAIDFWLNLGFTWFDEQAMVACLGLSLAVVFIRYPAKLGTERHAIPWYDYALALLGMGGTVYFVLIFDSIAENPFAMRPKAFVIGLLLVPMVWEALRRTAGWSLTIVFSVFVAYGFVGHLMPGMLQGVEQKNIDLIAFLGTSEVALIGLPLKIIVLTVVLFIWMG
;
A
#
# COMPACT_ATOMS: atom_id res chain seq x y z
N LEU A 1 0.14 0.53 17.79
CA LEU A 1 -0.87 -0.24 17.05
C LEU A 1 -0.23 -1.12 15.97
N ILE A 2 0.59 -0.58 15.07
CA ILE A 2 1.27 -1.37 14.02
C ILE A 2 2.07 -2.52 14.65
N THR A 3 2.85 -2.25 15.69
CA THR A 3 3.63 -3.26 16.42
C THR A 3 2.75 -4.35 17.02
N ILE A 4 1.61 -3.99 17.60
CA ILE A 4 0.66 -4.96 18.18
C ILE A 4 0.12 -5.87 17.08
N ILE A 5 -0.30 -5.30 15.94
CA ILE A 5 -0.79 -6.08 14.80
C ILE A 5 0.32 -7.01 14.28
N ALA A 6 1.54 -6.53 14.13
CA ALA A 6 2.68 -7.32 13.67
C ALA A 6 3.00 -8.49 14.62
N ILE A 7 2.98 -8.26 15.94
CA ILE A 7 3.24 -9.30 16.94
C ILE A 7 2.10 -10.33 16.96
N THR A 8 0.85 -9.88 17.05
CA THR A 8 -0.31 -10.78 17.06
C THR A 8 -0.40 -11.61 15.78
N TRP A 9 0.07 -11.05 14.66
CA TRP A 9 0.17 -11.77 13.39
C TRP A 9 1.30 -12.81 13.43
N ALA A 10 2.49 -12.44 13.88
CA ALA A 10 3.65 -13.32 13.92
C ALA A 10 3.49 -14.55 14.83
N ILE A 11 2.61 -14.49 15.83
CA ILE A 11 2.28 -15.61 16.72
C ILE A 11 1.03 -16.38 16.31
N ASP A 12 0.48 -16.11 15.12
CA ASP A 12 -0.74 -16.77 14.59
C ASP A 12 -1.92 -16.74 15.58
N PHE A 13 -2.05 -15.66 16.35
CA PHE A 13 -3.08 -15.53 17.40
C PHE A 13 -4.50 -15.67 16.84
N TRP A 14 -4.71 -15.29 15.59
CA TRP A 14 -5.98 -15.37 14.87
C TRP A 14 -6.49 -16.81 14.70
N LEU A 15 -5.57 -17.75 14.43
CA LEU A 15 -5.91 -19.16 14.28
C LEU A 15 -6.50 -19.73 15.57
N ASN A 16 -6.00 -19.26 16.72
CA ASN A 16 -6.53 -19.68 18.03
C ASN A 16 -7.92 -19.11 18.32
N LEU A 17 -8.31 -18.02 17.65
CA LEU A 17 -9.65 -17.42 17.76
C LEU A 17 -10.63 -17.95 16.72
N GLY A 18 -10.20 -18.84 15.82
CA GLY A 18 -11.06 -19.41 14.77
C GLY A 18 -11.33 -18.47 13.60
N PHE A 19 -10.58 -17.37 13.47
CA PHE A 19 -10.67 -16.47 12.33
C PHE A 19 -9.60 -16.83 11.29
N THR A 20 -10.04 -17.02 10.06
CA THR A 20 -9.14 -17.18 8.90
C THR A 20 -8.96 -15.83 8.23
N TRP A 21 -7.89 -15.14 8.58
CA TRP A 21 -7.49 -13.89 7.92
C TRP A 21 -6.32 -14.17 7.00
N PHE A 22 -6.32 -13.53 5.84
CA PHE A 22 -5.20 -13.61 4.91
C PHE A 22 -4.07 -12.65 5.32
N ASP A 23 -2.82 -13.03 5.02
CA ASP A 23 -1.63 -12.20 5.27
C ASP A 23 -1.80 -10.79 4.68
N GLU A 24 -2.40 -10.69 3.50
CA GLU A 24 -2.63 -9.44 2.77
C GLU A 24 -3.55 -8.48 3.53
N GLN A 25 -4.57 -8.99 4.20
CA GLN A 25 -5.49 -8.17 5.00
C GLN A 25 -4.76 -7.47 6.15
N ALA A 26 -3.90 -8.22 6.87
CA ALA A 26 -3.09 -7.65 7.95
C ALA A 26 -2.05 -6.65 7.43
N MET A 27 -1.39 -6.97 6.30
CA MET A 27 -0.41 -6.08 5.67
C MET A 27 -1.06 -4.76 5.24
N VAL A 28 -2.24 -4.83 4.62
CA VAL A 28 -2.98 -3.63 4.20
C VAL A 28 -3.48 -2.82 5.39
N ALA A 29 -3.89 -3.46 6.48
CA ALA A 29 -4.24 -2.74 7.71
C ALA A 29 -3.03 -1.96 8.27
N CYS A 30 -1.85 -2.58 8.28
CA CYS A 30 -0.60 -1.89 8.67
C CYS A 30 -0.25 -0.75 7.70
N LEU A 31 -0.46 -0.92 6.39
CA LEU A 31 -0.28 0.14 5.40
C LEU A 31 -1.20 1.33 5.68
N GLY A 32 -2.48 1.09 5.96
CA GLY A 32 -3.45 2.14 6.27
C GLY A 32 -3.06 2.96 7.49
N LEU A 33 -2.64 2.28 8.56
CA LEU A 33 -2.14 2.95 9.76
C LEU A 33 -0.86 3.75 9.47
N SER A 34 0.04 3.20 8.67
CA SER A 34 1.28 3.89 8.28
C SER A 34 1.00 5.14 7.47
N LEU A 35 0.07 5.06 6.49
CA LEU A 35 -0.37 6.21 5.70
C LEU A 35 -0.99 7.30 6.58
N ALA A 36 -1.87 6.91 7.52
CA ALA A 36 -2.48 7.86 8.46
C ALA A 36 -1.41 8.58 9.30
N VAL A 37 -0.44 7.84 9.84
CA VAL A 37 0.67 8.43 10.61
C VAL A 37 1.52 9.36 9.74
N VAL A 38 1.83 8.97 8.51
CA VAL A 38 2.62 9.80 7.59
C VAL A 38 1.91 11.12 7.30
N PHE A 39 0.64 11.10 6.93
CA PHE A 39 -0.11 12.32 6.61
C PHE A 39 -0.31 13.24 7.84
N ILE A 40 -0.45 12.67 9.03
CA ILE A 40 -0.57 13.45 10.25
C ILE A 40 0.79 14.03 10.69
N ARG A 41 1.89 13.29 10.55
CA ARG A 41 3.20 13.70 11.09
C ARG A 41 4.06 14.49 10.10
N TYR A 42 4.04 14.14 8.82
CA TYR A 42 4.92 14.76 7.82
C TYR A 42 4.19 15.83 7.01
N PRO A 43 4.72 17.08 6.98
CA PRO A 43 4.11 18.16 6.21
C PRO A 43 4.24 17.92 4.70
N ALA A 44 3.32 18.50 3.93
CA ALA A 44 3.34 18.43 2.47
C ALA A 44 4.58 19.12 1.85
N LYS A 45 5.12 20.16 2.52
CA LYS A 45 6.36 20.82 2.13
C LYS A 45 7.52 20.26 2.94
N LEU A 46 8.52 19.69 2.27
CA LEU A 46 9.74 19.20 2.87
C LEU A 46 10.52 20.36 3.55
N GLY A 47 11.01 20.12 4.78
CA GLY A 47 11.84 21.08 5.49
C GLY A 47 11.09 22.21 6.23
N THR A 48 9.76 22.20 6.27
CA THR A 48 8.99 23.17 7.07
C THR A 48 8.62 22.61 8.42
N GLU A 49 8.79 23.40 9.49
CA GLU A 49 8.26 23.06 10.80
C GLU A 49 6.73 23.10 10.78
N ARG A 50 6.11 22.10 11.42
CA ARG A 50 4.66 21.95 11.41
C ARG A 50 4.06 22.60 12.64
N HIS A 51 3.44 23.78 12.47
CA HIS A 51 2.73 24.47 13.56
C HIS A 51 1.25 24.03 13.70
N ALA A 52 0.63 23.60 12.60
CA ALA A 52 -0.76 23.11 12.60
C ALA A 52 -0.95 22.03 11.52
N ILE A 53 -1.89 21.11 11.74
CA ILE A 53 -2.26 20.09 10.76
C ILE A 53 -3.33 20.67 9.85
N PRO A 54 -3.10 20.85 8.55
CA PRO A 54 -4.11 21.35 7.63
C PRO A 54 -5.22 20.30 7.43
N TRP A 55 -6.41 20.76 7.13
CA TRP A 55 -7.59 19.90 6.98
C TRP A 55 -7.45 18.84 5.89
N TYR A 56 -6.71 19.12 4.82
CA TYR A 56 -6.47 18.17 3.72
C TYR A 56 -5.62 16.97 4.15
N ASP A 57 -4.74 17.13 5.14
CA ASP A 57 -3.94 16.01 5.67
C ASP A 57 -4.80 15.06 6.50
N TYR A 58 -5.79 15.58 7.23
CA TYR A 58 -6.82 14.75 7.86
C TYR A 58 -7.67 14.01 6.83
N ALA A 59 -8.06 14.70 5.75
CA ALA A 59 -8.81 14.06 4.66
C ALA A 59 -8.01 12.94 4.00
N LEU A 60 -6.72 13.15 3.72
CA LEU A 60 -5.83 12.12 3.17
C LEU A 60 -5.65 10.93 4.14
N ALA A 61 -5.47 11.21 5.43
CA ALA A 61 -5.36 10.16 6.44
C ALA A 61 -6.64 9.30 6.52
N LEU A 62 -7.82 9.95 6.50
CA LEU A 62 -9.11 9.26 6.50
C LEU A 62 -9.36 8.48 5.20
N LEU A 63 -9.01 9.04 4.05
CA LEU A 63 -9.14 8.36 2.76
C LEU A 63 -8.22 7.15 2.68
N GLY A 64 -6.96 7.27 3.14
CA GLY A 64 -6.02 6.15 3.19
C GLY A 64 -6.51 5.04 4.10
N MET A 65 -6.95 5.39 5.30
CA MET A 65 -7.50 4.44 6.26
C MET A 65 -8.80 3.80 5.75
N GLY A 66 -9.71 4.61 5.20
CA GLY A 66 -10.97 4.12 4.63
C GLY A 66 -10.76 3.18 3.44
N GLY A 67 -9.82 3.51 2.55
CA GLY A 67 -9.47 2.68 1.40
C GLY A 67 -8.86 1.34 1.80
N THR A 68 -7.98 1.33 2.80
CA THR A 68 -7.40 0.08 3.31
C THR A 68 -8.40 -0.76 4.09
N VAL A 69 -9.28 -0.15 4.90
CA VAL A 69 -10.38 -0.86 5.56
C VAL A 69 -11.33 -1.45 4.51
N TYR A 70 -11.70 -0.69 3.49
CA TYR A 70 -12.55 -1.19 2.40
C TYR A 70 -11.90 -2.38 1.68
N PHE A 71 -10.59 -2.31 1.42
CA PHE A 71 -9.85 -3.43 0.82
C PHE A 71 -9.92 -4.68 1.71
N VAL A 72 -9.64 -4.55 3.01
CA VAL A 72 -9.70 -5.67 3.97
C VAL A 72 -11.06 -6.35 3.95
N LEU A 73 -12.15 -5.57 3.89
CA LEU A 73 -13.51 -6.09 3.90
C LEU A 73 -13.91 -6.83 2.61
N ILE A 74 -13.33 -6.47 1.47
CA ILE A 74 -13.69 -7.10 0.18
C ILE A 74 -12.62 -8.06 -0.34
N PHE A 75 -11.51 -8.24 0.40
CA PHE A 75 -10.37 -9.05 -0.04
C PHE A 75 -10.78 -10.48 -0.38
N ASP A 76 -11.57 -11.12 0.46
CA ASP A 76 -12.07 -12.49 0.24
C ASP A 76 -12.80 -12.61 -1.10
N SER A 77 -13.65 -11.63 -1.42
CA SER A 77 -14.37 -11.58 -2.70
C SER A 77 -13.43 -11.35 -3.90
N ILE A 78 -12.34 -10.59 -3.71
CA ILE A 78 -11.33 -10.38 -4.76
C ILE A 78 -10.51 -11.65 -4.97
N ALA A 79 -10.13 -12.35 -3.90
CA ALA A 79 -9.36 -13.58 -3.95
C ALA A 79 -10.16 -14.72 -4.62
N GLU A 80 -11.45 -14.84 -4.29
CA GLU A 80 -12.33 -15.86 -4.88
C GLU A 80 -12.65 -15.60 -6.36
N ASN A 81 -12.89 -14.35 -6.75
CA ASN A 81 -13.34 -13.96 -8.09
C ASN A 81 -12.59 -12.72 -8.63
N PRO A 82 -11.29 -12.83 -8.95
CA PRO A 82 -10.49 -11.67 -9.36
C PRO A 82 -11.00 -11.01 -10.64
N PHE A 83 -11.58 -11.77 -11.56
CA PHE A 83 -12.13 -11.23 -12.82
C PHE A 83 -13.42 -10.42 -12.63
N ALA A 84 -14.32 -10.87 -11.76
CA ALA A 84 -15.57 -10.16 -11.47
C ALA A 84 -15.34 -8.90 -10.63
N MET A 85 -14.27 -8.90 -9.81
CA MET A 85 -13.95 -7.80 -8.90
C MET A 85 -12.97 -6.77 -9.46
N ARG A 86 -12.55 -6.88 -10.74
CA ARG A 86 -11.65 -5.93 -11.42
C ARG A 86 -12.04 -4.46 -11.21
N PRO A 87 -13.30 -4.02 -11.35
CA PRO A 87 -13.64 -2.61 -11.16
C PRO A 87 -13.41 -2.14 -9.72
N LYS A 88 -13.66 -2.99 -8.73
CA LYS A 88 -13.40 -2.67 -7.32
C LYS A 88 -11.89 -2.61 -7.03
N ALA A 89 -11.13 -3.58 -7.53
CA ALA A 89 -9.67 -3.60 -7.45
C ALA A 89 -9.04 -2.36 -8.11
N PHE A 90 -9.58 -1.93 -9.27
CA PHE A 90 -9.16 -0.70 -9.93
C PHE A 90 -9.38 0.55 -9.05
N VAL A 91 -10.55 0.68 -8.41
CA VAL A 91 -10.85 1.81 -7.51
C VAL A 91 -9.88 1.84 -6.34
N ILE A 92 -9.57 0.69 -5.76
CA ILE A 92 -8.58 0.58 -4.68
C ILE A 92 -7.19 0.99 -5.16
N GLY A 93 -6.75 0.47 -6.30
CA GLY A 93 -5.46 0.84 -6.88
C GLY A 93 -5.36 2.33 -7.20
N LEU A 94 -6.43 2.91 -7.78
CA LEU A 94 -6.51 4.34 -8.07
C LEU A 94 -6.43 5.21 -6.80
N LEU A 95 -6.91 4.69 -5.68
CA LEU A 95 -6.83 5.38 -4.39
C LEU A 95 -5.45 5.18 -3.73
N LEU A 96 -4.98 3.94 -3.60
CA LEU A 96 -3.80 3.61 -2.81
C LEU A 96 -2.50 4.02 -3.50
N VAL A 97 -2.36 3.85 -4.82
CA VAL A 97 -1.11 4.16 -5.53
C VAL A 97 -0.73 5.63 -5.42
N PRO A 98 -1.62 6.62 -5.65
CA PRO A 98 -1.28 8.03 -5.44
C PRO A 98 -1.02 8.38 -3.96
N MET A 99 -1.69 7.71 -3.04
CA MET A 99 -1.48 7.95 -1.60
C MET A 99 -0.12 7.46 -1.14
N VAL A 100 0.30 6.29 -1.59
CA VAL A 100 1.65 5.77 -1.32
C VAL A 100 2.70 6.63 -2.01
N TRP A 101 2.45 7.10 -3.24
CA TRP A 101 3.33 8.04 -3.94
C TRP A 101 3.53 9.34 -3.13
N GLU A 102 2.46 9.94 -2.64
CA GLU A 102 2.53 11.16 -1.82
C GLU A 102 3.17 10.89 -0.45
N ALA A 103 2.89 9.76 0.18
CA ALA A 103 3.51 9.35 1.44
C ALA A 103 5.03 9.18 1.25
N LEU A 104 5.45 8.53 0.16
CA LEU A 104 6.85 8.34 -0.19
C LEU A 104 7.56 9.68 -0.41
N ARG A 105 6.92 10.60 -1.13
CA ARG A 105 7.45 11.96 -1.34
C ARG A 105 7.68 12.71 -0.04
N ARG A 106 6.76 12.57 0.93
CA ARG A 106 6.85 13.25 2.23
C ARG A 106 7.91 12.64 3.16
N THR A 107 8.12 11.35 3.09
CA THR A 107 9.03 10.62 4.01
C THR A 107 10.44 10.47 3.45
N ALA A 108 10.57 9.99 2.21
CA ALA A 108 11.85 9.70 1.58
C ALA A 108 12.33 10.79 0.60
N GLY A 109 11.48 11.78 0.32
CA GLY A 109 11.80 12.88 -0.59
C GLY A 109 11.71 12.51 -2.06
N TRP A 110 12.15 13.44 -2.91
CA TRP A 110 11.99 13.34 -4.36
C TRP A 110 12.82 12.21 -5.01
N SER A 111 13.99 11.88 -4.44
CA SER A 111 14.87 10.88 -5.05
C SER A 111 14.18 9.52 -5.20
N LEU A 112 13.62 9.00 -4.12
CA LEU A 112 12.94 7.70 -4.13
C LEU A 112 11.60 7.78 -4.87
N THR A 113 10.91 8.92 -4.78
CA THR A 113 9.65 9.14 -5.48
C THR A 113 9.83 9.14 -7.00
N ILE A 114 10.93 9.70 -7.51
CA ILE A 114 11.25 9.65 -8.95
C ILE A 114 11.50 8.21 -9.38
N VAL A 115 12.28 7.44 -8.62
CA VAL A 115 12.53 6.03 -8.93
C VAL A 115 11.21 5.24 -8.98
N PHE A 116 10.36 5.41 -7.98
CA PHE A 116 9.02 4.79 -7.96
C PHE A 116 8.19 5.21 -9.17
N SER A 117 8.17 6.51 -9.51
CA SER A 117 7.44 7.05 -10.68
C SER A 117 7.93 6.46 -11.99
N VAL A 118 9.23 6.26 -12.14
CA VAL A 118 9.83 5.63 -13.34
C VAL A 118 9.35 4.18 -13.48
N PHE A 119 9.32 3.41 -12.39
CA PHE A 119 8.81 2.03 -12.44
C PHE A 119 7.31 1.98 -12.74
N VAL A 120 6.51 2.85 -12.15
CA VAL A 120 5.08 2.94 -12.46
C VAL A 120 4.87 3.33 -13.92
N ALA A 121 5.58 4.35 -14.42
CA ALA A 121 5.53 4.76 -15.81
C ALA A 121 5.98 3.64 -16.77
N TYR A 122 7.03 2.91 -16.41
CA TYR A 122 7.46 1.74 -17.17
C TYR A 122 6.35 0.68 -17.27
N GLY A 123 5.58 0.46 -16.21
CA GLY A 123 4.43 -0.43 -16.27
C GLY A 123 3.42 -0.06 -17.35
N PHE A 124 3.22 1.24 -17.62
CA PHE A 124 2.32 1.72 -18.67
C PHE A 124 2.93 1.67 -20.09
N VAL A 125 4.22 1.92 -20.21
CA VAL A 125 4.91 2.13 -21.51
C VAL A 125 5.82 0.95 -21.88
N GLY A 126 6.04 0.00 -20.98
CA GLY A 126 6.97 -1.10 -21.17
C GLY A 126 6.70 -1.96 -22.40
N HIS A 127 5.45 -2.08 -22.84
CA HIS A 127 5.08 -2.81 -24.07
C HIS A 127 5.64 -2.15 -25.35
N LEU A 128 5.97 -0.85 -25.31
CA LEU A 128 6.56 -0.11 -26.43
C LEU A 128 8.09 -0.23 -26.49
N MET A 129 8.73 -0.79 -25.45
CA MET A 129 10.19 -0.91 -25.38
C MET A 129 10.67 -2.03 -26.27
N PRO A 130 11.79 -1.85 -27.04
CA PRO A 130 12.34 -2.89 -27.88
C PRO A 130 13.20 -3.90 -27.09
N GLY A 131 13.24 -5.13 -27.55
CA GLY A 131 14.18 -6.15 -27.07
C GLY A 131 13.81 -6.76 -25.72
N MET A 132 14.81 -7.02 -24.87
CA MET A 132 14.65 -7.70 -23.58
C MET A 132 13.82 -6.89 -22.55
N LEU A 133 13.63 -5.60 -22.78
CA LEU A 133 12.84 -4.71 -21.92
C LEU A 133 11.37 -4.63 -22.36
N GLN A 134 10.95 -5.41 -23.35
CA GLN A 134 9.57 -5.43 -23.79
C GLN A 134 8.68 -6.06 -22.72
N GLY A 135 7.78 -5.25 -22.15
CA GLY A 135 6.75 -5.72 -21.24
C GLY A 135 5.53 -6.30 -21.97
N VAL A 136 4.73 -7.06 -21.24
CA VAL A 136 3.46 -7.57 -21.77
C VAL A 136 2.46 -6.40 -21.86
N GLU A 137 1.77 -6.30 -22.99
CA GLU A 137 0.71 -5.31 -23.16
C GLU A 137 -0.45 -5.62 -22.20
N GLN A 138 -0.73 -4.71 -21.29
CA GLN A 138 -1.84 -4.82 -20.34
C GLN A 138 -2.75 -3.60 -20.46
N LYS A 139 -4.03 -3.81 -20.21
CA LYS A 139 -4.97 -2.69 -20.14
C LYS A 139 -4.65 -1.83 -18.91
N ASN A 140 -4.70 -0.52 -19.04
CA ASN A 140 -4.41 0.42 -17.94
C ASN A 140 -5.24 0.13 -16.68
N ILE A 141 -6.47 -0.34 -16.85
CA ILE A 141 -7.35 -0.74 -15.74
C ILE A 141 -6.77 -1.94 -14.98
N ASP A 142 -6.30 -2.94 -15.69
CA ASP A 142 -5.73 -4.15 -15.09
C ASP A 142 -4.40 -3.86 -14.41
N LEU A 143 -3.58 -2.96 -14.99
CA LEU A 143 -2.32 -2.54 -14.39
C LEU A 143 -2.53 -1.79 -13.07
N ILE A 144 -3.46 -0.84 -13.02
CA ILE A 144 -3.75 -0.08 -11.80
C ILE A 144 -4.36 -1.00 -10.73
N ALA A 145 -5.25 -1.90 -11.11
CA ALA A 145 -5.79 -2.91 -10.21
C ALA A 145 -4.67 -3.79 -9.65
N PHE A 146 -3.79 -4.29 -10.52
CA PHE A 146 -2.62 -5.09 -10.13
C PHE A 146 -1.71 -4.36 -9.15
N LEU A 147 -1.34 -3.10 -9.43
CA LEU A 147 -0.48 -2.31 -8.56
C LEU A 147 -1.09 -2.12 -7.16
N GLY A 148 -2.40 -1.96 -7.07
CA GLY A 148 -3.08 -1.68 -5.80
C GLY A 148 -3.52 -2.91 -5.01
N THR A 149 -3.63 -4.10 -5.63
CA THR A 149 -4.23 -5.27 -4.98
C THR A 149 -3.40 -6.54 -5.05
N SER A 150 -2.33 -6.56 -5.86
CA SER A 150 -1.52 -7.77 -6.06
C SER A 150 -0.50 -7.96 -4.94
N GLU A 151 -0.35 -9.22 -4.53
CA GLU A 151 0.69 -9.70 -3.62
C GLU A 151 2.13 -9.49 -4.12
N VAL A 152 2.30 -9.28 -5.41
CA VAL A 152 3.61 -9.07 -6.04
C VAL A 152 3.93 -7.58 -6.22
N ALA A 153 2.93 -6.72 -6.02
CA ALA A 153 3.05 -5.27 -6.20
C ALA A 153 3.17 -4.54 -4.85
N LEU A 154 2.34 -3.54 -4.63
CA LEU A 154 2.42 -2.61 -3.51
C LEU A 154 2.19 -3.27 -2.15
N ILE A 155 1.32 -4.31 -2.11
CA ILE A 155 0.91 -5.01 -0.87
C ILE A 155 1.79 -6.24 -0.60
N GLY A 156 2.67 -6.60 -1.53
CA GLY A 156 3.38 -7.85 -1.54
C GLY A 156 4.61 -7.96 -0.64
N LEU A 157 5.58 -8.71 -1.13
CA LEU A 157 6.82 -9.04 -0.43
C LEU A 157 7.50 -7.86 0.30
N PRO A 158 7.61 -6.64 -0.28
CA PRO A 158 8.26 -5.53 0.41
C PRO A 158 7.53 -5.14 1.70
N LEU A 159 6.20 -5.08 1.66
CA LEU A 159 5.39 -4.74 2.84
C LEU A 159 5.45 -5.84 3.89
N LYS A 160 5.42 -7.11 3.45
CA LYS A 160 5.55 -8.28 4.32
C LYS A 160 6.88 -8.27 5.08
N ILE A 161 7.99 -8.03 4.40
CA ILE A 161 9.32 -7.92 5.02
C ILE A 161 9.36 -6.77 6.03
N ILE A 162 8.82 -5.60 5.68
CA ILE A 162 8.80 -4.44 6.57
C ILE A 162 7.98 -4.76 7.84
N VAL A 163 6.78 -5.28 7.70
CA VAL A 163 5.86 -5.52 8.83
C VAL A 163 6.35 -6.68 9.72
N LEU A 164 6.70 -7.83 9.13
CA LEU A 164 7.05 -9.02 9.89
C LEU A 164 8.51 -9.06 10.33
N THR A 165 9.41 -8.38 9.63
CA THR A 165 10.83 -8.44 9.96
C THR A 165 11.30 -7.15 10.58
N VAL A 166 11.21 -6.04 9.85
CA VAL A 166 11.80 -4.75 10.30
C VAL A 166 11.11 -4.22 11.55
N VAL A 167 9.77 -4.24 11.59
CA VAL A 167 9.01 -3.74 12.77
C VAL A 167 9.32 -4.59 14.01
N LEU A 168 9.41 -5.91 13.87
CA LEU A 168 9.74 -6.79 14.97
C LEU A 168 11.19 -6.60 15.45
N PHE A 169 12.14 -6.43 14.53
CA PHE A 169 13.54 -6.13 14.93
C PHE A 169 13.66 -4.80 15.65
N ILE A 170 12.98 -3.74 15.19
CA ILE A 170 12.98 -2.44 15.89
C ILE A 170 12.34 -2.56 17.28
N TRP A 171 11.38 -3.45 17.45
CA TRP A 171 10.74 -3.65 18.75
C TRP A 171 11.60 -4.45 19.72
N MET A 172 12.45 -5.34 19.21
CA MET A 172 13.35 -6.18 20.03
C MET A 172 14.64 -5.46 20.45
N GLY A 173 15.06 -4.39 19.78
CA GLY A 173 16.30 -3.62 20.03
C GLY A 173 16.06 -2.33 20.77
#